data_2da678457133acafdac1e7fab95b1141
#
_entry.id   2da678457133acafdac1e7fab95b1141
#
_cell.length_a   1.000
_cell.length_b   1.000
_cell.length_c   1.000
_cell.angle_alpha   90.00
_cell.angle_beta   90.00
_cell.angle_gamma   90.00
#
_symmetry.space_group_name_H-M   'P 1'
#
loop_
_entity.id
_entity.type
_entity.pdbx_description
1 polymer ?
#
loop_
_entity_poly.entity_id
_entity_poly.type
_entity_poly.pdbx_seq_one_letter_code
_entity_poly.pdbx_strand_id
1 'polypeptide(L)'
;MQLGFVGLGAVVETAYLPALRNLYGRPVRCFGFDVLPAKHPEGVTRCASLAELLATPLDTLFITTASLHHLEVLEQAIASPISRIVIEKPIVATLPQIDKLNALLATPGAASRVLALDHWMARIETAKRSLVDHFSDVVRIEGFLQEPSGYNAVGEPIALNFSTGEPDTRTLRHPDGVILDIGTHVLAMLRET
;
A
#
# COMPACT_ATOMS: atom_id res chain seq x y z
N MET A 1 14.21 -15.18 -8.06
CA MET A 1 13.28 -14.07 -8.22
C MET A 1 13.88 -12.86 -7.51
N GLN A 2 13.84 -11.69 -8.14
CA GLN A 2 14.36 -10.44 -7.60
C GLN A 2 13.20 -9.46 -7.40
N LEU A 3 13.02 -9.00 -6.18
CA LEU A 3 11.95 -8.07 -5.83
C LEU A 3 12.55 -6.74 -5.38
N GLY A 4 11.91 -5.65 -5.78
CA GLY A 4 12.26 -4.31 -5.35
C GLY A 4 11.18 -3.69 -4.47
N PHE A 5 11.57 -2.90 -3.47
CA PHE A 5 10.66 -2.15 -2.61
C PHE A 5 11.06 -0.68 -2.58
N VAL A 6 10.11 0.19 -2.87
CA VAL A 6 10.25 1.64 -2.66
C VAL A 6 9.43 2.03 -1.45
N GLY A 7 10.13 2.47 -0.39
CA GLY A 7 9.57 2.62 0.95
C GLY A 7 9.76 1.34 1.78
N LEU A 8 10.61 1.42 2.79
CA LEU A 8 10.98 0.29 3.66
C LEU A 8 10.34 0.46 5.04
N GLY A 9 9.06 0.81 5.04
CA GLY A 9 8.27 1.02 6.25
C GLY A 9 7.73 -0.28 6.87
N ALA A 10 6.89 -0.11 7.89
CA ALA A 10 6.35 -1.21 8.69
C ALA A 10 5.66 -2.29 7.85
N VAL A 11 4.93 -1.94 6.80
CA VAL A 11 4.23 -2.93 5.96
C VAL A 11 5.22 -3.90 5.29
N VAL A 12 6.42 -3.43 4.89
CA VAL A 12 7.44 -4.30 4.32
C VAL A 12 7.99 -5.24 5.38
N GLU A 13 8.32 -4.73 6.56
CA GLU A 13 8.90 -5.51 7.65
C GLU A 13 7.93 -6.52 8.24
N THR A 14 6.66 -6.14 8.41
CA THR A 14 5.69 -6.94 9.19
C THR A 14 4.75 -7.77 8.32
N ALA A 15 4.60 -7.45 7.06
CA ALA A 15 3.70 -8.17 6.15
C ALA A 15 4.44 -8.79 4.96
N TYR A 16 5.12 -7.99 4.12
CA TYR A 16 5.69 -8.52 2.88
C TYR A 16 6.84 -9.49 3.10
N LEU A 17 7.86 -9.12 3.88
CA LEU A 17 9.01 -9.99 4.10
C LEU A 17 8.64 -11.30 4.80
N PRO A 18 7.82 -11.31 5.87
CA PRO A 18 7.34 -12.56 6.46
C PRO A 18 6.51 -13.41 5.49
N ALA A 19 5.61 -12.81 4.72
CA ALA A 19 4.82 -13.53 3.73
C ALA A 19 5.69 -14.19 2.65
N LEU A 20 6.69 -13.48 2.15
CA LEU A 20 7.63 -14.00 1.14
C LEU A 20 8.46 -15.17 1.69
N ARG A 21 8.90 -15.11 2.95
CA ARG A 21 9.62 -16.22 3.61
C ARG A 21 8.75 -17.46 3.71
N ASN A 22 7.46 -17.29 4.02
CA ASN A 22 6.52 -18.39 4.20
C ASN A 22 6.05 -19.01 2.87
N LEU A 23 5.84 -18.19 1.84
CA LEU A 23 5.25 -18.65 0.58
C LEU A 23 6.23 -19.36 -0.34
N TYR A 24 7.47 -18.92 -0.39
CA TYR A 24 8.37 -19.37 -1.45
C TYR A 24 9.35 -20.45 -1.05
N GLY A 25 9.61 -20.69 0.23
CA GLY A 25 10.56 -21.70 0.69
C GLY A 25 11.95 -21.62 0.01
N ARG A 26 12.16 -20.61 -0.84
CA ARG A 26 13.37 -20.32 -1.61
C ARG A 26 13.87 -18.93 -1.25
N PRO A 27 15.17 -18.69 -1.25
CA PRO A 27 15.70 -17.35 -1.05
C PRO A 27 15.22 -16.44 -2.19
N VAL A 28 14.38 -15.49 -1.85
CA VAL A 28 14.01 -14.35 -2.72
C VAL A 28 15.03 -13.26 -2.46
N ARG A 29 15.61 -12.71 -3.52
CA ARG A 29 16.51 -11.55 -3.39
C ARG A 29 15.66 -10.29 -3.34
N CYS A 30 15.72 -9.59 -2.21
CA CYS A 30 15.01 -8.33 -2.02
C CYS A 30 15.97 -7.15 -2.10
N PHE A 31 15.61 -6.15 -2.88
CA PHE A 31 16.31 -4.87 -3.00
C PHE A 31 15.36 -3.78 -2.53
N GLY A 32 15.87 -2.67 -2.02
CA GLY A 32 14.99 -1.62 -1.58
C GLY A 32 15.63 -0.25 -1.47
N PHE A 33 14.80 0.77 -1.59
CA PHE A 33 15.16 2.15 -1.37
C PHE A 33 14.15 2.83 -0.43
N ASP A 34 14.67 3.60 0.50
CA ASP A 34 13.89 4.50 1.37
C ASP A 34 14.66 5.80 1.53
N VAL A 35 13.93 6.91 1.57
CA VAL A 35 14.52 8.24 1.79
C VAL A 35 15.13 8.39 3.19
N LEU A 36 14.67 7.56 4.15
CA LEU A 36 15.21 7.52 5.51
C LEU A 36 16.33 6.48 5.59
N PRO A 37 17.59 6.88 5.82
CA PRO A 37 18.72 5.95 5.86
C PRO A 37 18.58 4.86 6.93
N ALA A 38 17.89 5.15 8.03
CA ALA A 38 17.66 4.21 9.12
C ALA A 38 16.70 3.06 8.75
N LYS A 39 15.92 3.19 7.66
CA LYS A 39 15.03 2.14 7.19
C LYS A 39 15.81 1.12 6.36
N HIS A 40 16.17 0.02 7.02
CA HIS A 40 16.94 -1.08 6.42
C HIS A 40 16.51 -2.42 7.03
N PRO A 41 15.37 -2.97 6.60
CA PRO A 41 14.90 -4.26 7.09
C PRO A 41 15.91 -5.39 6.79
N GLU A 42 16.02 -6.35 7.68
CA GLU A 42 16.83 -7.53 7.50
C GLU A 42 16.40 -8.33 6.25
N GLY A 43 17.38 -8.72 5.44
CA GLY A 43 17.15 -9.49 4.21
C GLY A 43 16.84 -8.63 2.98
N VAL A 44 16.91 -7.30 3.10
CA VAL A 44 16.81 -6.36 1.96
C VAL A 44 18.17 -5.75 1.66
N THR A 45 18.64 -5.89 0.43
CA THR A 45 19.80 -5.15 -0.07
C THR A 45 19.38 -3.71 -0.35
N ARG A 46 19.92 -2.77 0.41
CA ARG A 46 19.61 -1.36 0.25
C ARG A 46 20.30 -0.76 -0.98
N CYS A 47 19.53 -0.08 -1.82
CA CYS A 47 20.05 0.78 -2.89
C CYS A 47 20.27 2.20 -2.38
N ALA A 48 21.25 2.90 -2.92
CA ALA A 48 21.60 4.26 -2.51
C ALA A 48 20.60 5.30 -3.05
N SER A 49 19.86 4.97 -4.13
CA SER A 49 18.87 5.84 -4.73
C SER A 49 17.73 5.06 -5.38
N LEU A 50 16.62 5.75 -5.64
CA LEU A 50 15.51 5.19 -6.43
C LEU A 50 15.98 4.82 -7.84
N ALA A 51 16.80 5.65 -8.46
CA ALA A 51 17.35 5.38 -9.79
C ALA A 51 18.18 4.08 -9.83
N GLU A 52 19.00 3.82 -8.81
CA GLU A 52 19.75 2.57 -8.68
C GLU A 52 18.81 1.36 -8.55
N LEU A 53 17.77 1.48 -7.71
CA LEU A 53 16.79 0.41 -7.55
C LEU A 53 16.06 0.13 -8.87
N LEU A 54 15.63 1.17 -9.60
CA LEU A 54 14.93 1.03 -10.87
C LEU A 54 15.82 0.51 -12.01
N ALA A 55 17.13 0.67 -11.90
CA ALA A 55 18.11 0.09 -12.82
C ALA A 55 18.45 -1.38 -12.51
N THR A 56 18.08 -1.87 -11.33
CA THR A 56 18.28 -3.27 -10.96
C THR A 56 17.34 -4.16 -11.75
N PRO A 57 17.78 -5.36 -12.24
CA PRO A 57 16.92 -6.27 -13.00
C PRO A 57 15.89 -6.94 -12.07
N LEU A 58 14.81 -6.25 -11.80
CA LEU A 58 13.75 -6.71 -10.92
C LEU A 58 12.66 -7.46 -11.70
N ASP A 59 12.18 -8.57 -11.13
CA ASP A 59 10.99 -9.27 -11.61
C ASP A 59 9.69 -8.51 -11.23
N THR A 60 9.69 -7.87 -10.07
CA THR A 60 8.55 -7.09 -9.57
C THR A 60 9.04 -5.97 -8.66
N LEU A 61 8.46 -4.79 -8.82
CA LEU A 61 8.64 -3.64 -7.94
C LEU A 61 7.39 -3.44 -7.10
N PHE A 62 7.56 -3.25 -5.80
CA PHE A 62 6.51 -2.86 -4.86
C PHE A 62 6.69 -1.39 -4.46
N ILE A 63 5.64 -0.60 -4.61
CA ILE A 63 5.57 0.79 -4.16
C ILE A 63 4.81 0.79 -2.83
N THR A 64 5.54 1.00 -1.76
CA THR A 64 5.09 0.89 -0.36
C THR A 64 5.42 2.15 0.44
N THR A 65 5.58 3.27 -0.25
CA THR A 65 5.77 4.60 0.34
C THR A 65 4.49 5.10 1.01
N ALA A 66 4.53 6.30 1.60
CA ALA A 66 3.30 7.00 1.95
C ALA A 66 2.52 7.36 0.68
N SER A 67 1.18 7.28 0.74
CA SER A 67 0.28 7.42 -0.41
C SER A 67 0.45 8.72 -1.21
N LEU A 68 0.84 9.81 -0.54
CA LEU A 68 1.13 11.08 -1.20
C LEU A 68 2.25 10.99 -2.25
N HIS A 69 3.19 10.05 -2.08
CA HIS A 69 4.34 9.84 -2.97
C HIS A 69 4.16 8.70 -3.97
N HIS A 70 3.05 7.96 -3.90
CA HIS A 70 2.80 6.81 -4.78
C HIS A 70 2.89 7.18 -6.25
N LEU A 71 2.21 8.26 -6.66
CA LEU A 71 2.15 8.66 -8.06
C LEU A 71 3.52 9.05 -8.61
N GLU A 72 4.30 9.82 -7.86
CA GLU A 72 5.64 10.24 -8.27
C GLU A 72 6.58 9.04 -8.50
N VAL A 73 6.52 8.06 -7.59
CA VAL A 73 7.30 6.82 -7.72
C VAL A 73 6.79 5.98 -8.88
N LEU A 74 5.46 5.90 -9.06
CA LEU A 74 4.85 5.15 -10.17
C LEU A 74 5.24 5.71 -11.54
N GLU A 75 5.27 7.03 -11.70
CA GLU A 75 5.73 7.69 -12.93
C GLU A 75 7.15 7.23 -13.30
N GLN A 76 8.08 7.25 -12.35
CA GLN A 76 9.44 6.81 -12.56
C GLN A 76 9.53 5.30 -12.84
N ALA A 77 8.73 4.50 -12.13
CA ALA A 77 8.69 3.05 -12.33
C ALA A 77 8.14 2.67 -13.72
N ILE A 78 7.13 3.37 -14.23
CA ILE A 78 6.60 3.16 -15.58
C ILE A 78 7.62 3.55 -16.65
N ALA A 79 8.43 4.57 -16.43
CA ALA A 79 9.52 4.95 -17.32
C ALA A 79 10.69 3.95 -17.31
N SER A 80 10.74 3.04 -16.33
CA SER A 80 11.79 2.00 -16.23
C SER A 80 11.42 0.73 -17.01
N PRO A 81 12.36 -0.21 -17.23
CA PRO A 81 12.08 -1.47 -17.91
C PRO A 81 11.33 -2.51 -17.04
N ILE A 82 11.00 -2.21 -15.81
CA ILE A 82 10.35 -3.15 -14.89
C ILE A 82 8.96 -3.53 -15.41
N SER A 83 8.71 -4.81 -15.58
CA SER A 83 7.49 -5.31 -16.22
C SER A 83 6.30 -5.48 -15.27
N ARG A 84 6.54 -5.53 -13.96
CA ARG A 84 5.49 -5.71 -12.95
C ARG A 84 5.68 -4.73 -11.82
N ILE A 85 4.67 -3.91 -11.59
CA ILE A 85 4.66 -2.89 -10.54
C ILE A 85 3.43 -3.14 -9.69
N VAL A 86 3.64 -3.35 -8.40
CA VAL A 86 2.59 -3.49 -7.40
C VAL A 86 2.57 -2.21 -6.57
N ILE A 87 1.42 -1.60 -6.41
CA ILE A 87 1.28 -0.36 -5.66
C ILE A 87 0.28 -0.52 -4.52
N GLU A 88 0.68 -0.06 -3.33
CA GLU A 88 -0.15 -0.09 -2.12
C GLU A 88 -1.35 0.86 -2.20
N LYS A 89 -2.34 0.51 -1.42
CA LYS A 89 -3.54 1.33 -1.23
C LYS A 89 -3.25 2.54 -0.29
N PRO A 90 -3.96 3.67 -0.51
CA PRO A 90 -4.63 4.08 -1.73
C PRO A 90 -3.59 4.42 -2.80
N ILE A 91 -3.89 4.13 -4.08
CA ILE A 91 -2.94 4.38 -5.19
C ILE A 91 -2.54 5.84 -5.25
N VAL A 92 -3.49 6.73 -5.02
CA VAL A 92 -3.31 8.18 -4.97
C VAL A 92 -3.98 8.75 -3.73
N ALA A 93 -3.51 9.88 -3.28
CA ALA A 93 -3.91 10.48 -2.03
C ALA A 93 -4.79 11.73 -2.20
N THR A 94 -4.85 12.30 -3.40
CA THR A 94 -5.59 13.54 -3.66
C THR A 94 -6.36 13.48 -4.98
N LEU A 95 -7.46 14.22 -5.09
CA LEU A 95 -8.24 14.29 -6.33
C LEU A 95 -7.42 14.73 -7.55
N PRO A 96 -6.55 15.77 -7.48
CA PRO A 96 -5.70 16.12 -8.62
C PRO A 96 -4.76 15.01 -9.09
N GLN A 97 -4.40 14.06 -8.21
CA GLN A 97 -3.59 12.92 -8.60
C GLN A 97 -4.37 11.90 -9.42
N ILE A 98 -5.70 11.86 -9.32
CA ILE A 98 -6.52 10.92 -10.09
C ILE A 98 -6.39 11.18 -11.60
N ASP A 99 -6.49 12.44 -12.01
CA ASP A 99 -6.37 12.80 -13.43
C ASP A 99 -4.99 12.47 -13.98
N LYS A 100 -3.95 12.75 -13.20
CA LYS A 100 -2.58 12.38 -13.56
C LYS A 100 -2.39 10.87 -13.65
N LEU A 101 -2.94 10.11 -12.70
CA LEU A 101 -2.91 8.65 -12.71
C LEU A 101 -3.60 8.10 -13.96
N ASN A 102 -4.79 8.61 -14.30
CA ASN A 102 -5.52 8.20 -15.48
C ASN A 102 -4.71 8.48 -16.76
N ALA A 103 -4.11 9.66 -16.88
CA ALA A 103 -3.26 10.00 -18.01
C ALA A 103 -2.02 9.09 -18.08
N LEU A 104 -1.39 8.79 -16.96
CA LEU A 104 -0.24 7.90 -16.88
C LEU A 104 -0.59 6.47 -17.31
N LEU A 105 -1.68 5.92 -16.81
CA LEU A 105 -2.13 4.57 -17.13
C LEU A 105 -2.68 4.44 -18.57
N ALA A 106 -3.08 5.54 -19.19
CA ALA A 106 -3.47 5.58 -20.61
C ALA A 106 -2.28 5.48 -21.56
N THR A 107 -1.03 5.63 -21.08
CA THR A 107 0.14 5.41 -21.93
C THR A 107 0.24 3.94 -22.34
N PRO A 108 0.67 3.64 -23.60
CA PRO A 108 0.71 2.28 -24.09
C PRO A 108 1.52 1.33 -23.18
N GLY A 109 0.90 0.24 -22.76
CA GLY A 109 1.51 -0.77 -21.90
C GLY A 109 1.63 -0.43 -20.41
N ALA A 110 1.31 0.79 -19.97
CA ALA A 110 1.43 1.16 -18.58
C ALA A 110 0.45 0.38 -17.68
N ALA A 111 -0.83 0.41 -18.02
CA ALA A 111 -1.87 -0.24 -17.21
C ALA A 111 -1.65 -1.75 -17.06
N SER A 112 -1.13 -2.43 -18.08
CA SER A 112 -0.87 -3.88 -18.03
C SER A 112 0.30 -4.27 -17.11
N ARG A 113 1.13 -3.31 -16.72
CA ARG A 113 2.28 -3.49 -15.83
C ARG A 113 1.96 -3.19 -14.37
N VAL A 114 0.84 -2.52 -14.09
CA VAL A 114 0.49 -2.03 -12.75
C VAL A 114 -0.61 -2.88 -12.15
N LEU A 115 -0.34 -3.44 -10.99
CA LEU A 115 -1.32 -4.04 -10.11
C LEU A 115 -1.53 -3.12 -8.91
N ALA A 116 -2.68 -2.49 -8.86
CA ALA A 116 -3.14 -1.81 -7.66
C ALA A 116 -3.57 -2.84 -6.63
N LEU A 117 -3.01 -2.76 -5.42
CA LEU A 117 -3.51 -3.58 -4.34
C LEU A 117 -4.86 -3.05 -3.90
N ASP A 118 -5.82 -3.96 -3.88
CA ASP A 118 -7.12 -3.72 -3.29
C ASP A 118 -7.07 -4.05 -1.79
N HIS A 119 -8.06 -3.59 -1.08
CA HIS A 119 -8.20 -3.90 0.34
C HIS A 119 -8.49 -5.40 0.49
N TRP A 120 -7.49 -6.15 0.93
CA TRP A 120 -7.55 -7.61 1.03
C TRP A 120 -8.73 -8.10 1.90
N MET A 121 -9.13 -7.30 2.90
CA MET A 121 -10.29 -7.61 3.74
C MET A 121 -11.60 -7.65 2.95
N ALA A 122 -11.73 -6.85 1.90
CA ALA A 122 -12.90 -6.88 1.02
C ALA A 122 -12.98 -8.18 0.21
N ARG A 123 -11.85 -8.79 -0.09
CA ARG A 123 -11.80 -10.03 -0.88
C ARG A 123 -12.03 -11.30 -0.06
N ILE A 124 -11.81 -11.24 1.23
CA ILE A 124 -11.65 -12.48 2.02
C ILE A 124 -12.97 -12.99 2.49
N GLU A 125 -13.98 -12.56 2.64
CA GLU A 125 -15.08 -13.30 3.27
C GLU A 125 -16.38 -12.50 3.32
N THR A 126 -16.29 -11.17 3.12
CA THR A 126 -17.46 -10.33 3.28
C THR A 126 -18.51 -10.66 2.22
N ALA A 127 -18.09 -10.85 0.99
CA ALA A 127 -18.98 -11.26 -0.09
C ALA A 127 -19.43 -12.73 0.04
N LYS A 128 -18.59 -13.59 0.60
CA LYS A 128 -18.90 -15.01 0.79
C LYS A 128 -19.79 -15.27 2.00
N ARG A 129 -19.81 -14.35 2.94
CA ARG A 129 -20.64 -14.39 4.14
C ARG A 129 -21.82 -13.47 4.05
N SER A 130 -22.31 -13.21 2.83
CA SER A 130 -23.53 -12.42 2.74
C SER A 130 -24.59 -13.11 3.60
N LEU A 131 -24.99 -12.45 4.67
CA LEU A 131 -26.07 -12.86 5.54
C LEU A 131 -27.43 -12.79 4.86
N VAL A 132 -27.43 -12.42 3.59
CA VAL A 132 -28.61 -12.09 2.81
C VAL A 132 -28.54 -12.87 1.49
N ASP A 133 -29.46 -13.77 1.27
CA ASP A 133 -29.54 -14.56 0.03
C ASP A 133 -29.89 -13.69 -1.21
N HIS A 134 -30.49 -12.52 -0.99
CA HIS A 134 -30.92 -11.60 -2.04
C HIS A 134 -30.61 -10.15 -1.67
N PHE A 135 -29.60 -9.55 -2.31
CA PHE A 135 -29.24 -8.14 -2.12
C PHE A 135 -30.35 -7.16 -2.53
N SER A 136 -31.27 -7.57 -3.41
CA SER A 136 -32.44 -6.77 -3.79
C SER A 136 -33.35 -6.39 -2.60
N ASP A 137 -33.29 -7.15 -1.52
CA ASP A 137 -34.10 -6.92 -0.32
C ASP A 137 -33.42 -6.00 0.71
N VAL A 138 -32.18 -5.63 0.44
CA VAL A 138 -31.39 -4.76 1.32
C VAL A 138 -31.76 -3.31 1.07
N VAL A 139 -32.32 -2.65 2.07
CA VAL A 139 -32.70 -1.23 2.02
C VAL A 139 -31.64 -0.30 2.61
N ARG A 140 -30.71 -0.84 3.38
CA ARG A 140 -29.64 -0.07 4.04
C ARG A 140 -28.47 -0.96 4.40
N ILE A 141 -27.25 -0.47 4.16
CA ILE A 141 -26.01 -1.09 4.61
C ILE A 141 -25.24 -0.07 5.46
N GLU A 142 -24.76 -0.49 6.60
CA GLU A 142 -23.89 0.32 7.45
C GLU A 142 -22.53 -0.37 7.60
N GLY A 143 -21.48 0.35 7.24
CA GLY A 143 -20.11 -0.10 7.44
C GLY A 143 -19.49 0.59 8.67
N PHE A 144 -18.82 -0.19 9.50
CA PHE A 144 -18.12 0.32 10.68
C PHE A 144 -16.72 -0.26 10.75
N LEU A 145 -15.74 0.62 10.96
CA LEU A 145 -14.36 0.25 11.21
C LEU A 145 -13.82 1.05 12.40
N GLN A 146 -13.27 0.34 13.36
CA GLN A 146 -12.66 0.95 14.55
C GLN A 146 -11.18 0.57 14.59
N GLU A 147 -10.32 1.59 14.71
CA GLU A 147 -8.90 1.39 14.96
C GLU A 147 -8.52 1.83 16.38
N PRO A 148 -7.55 1.15 16.99
CA PRO A 148 -7.02 1.57 18.27
C PRO A 148 -6.34 2.93 18.16
N SER A 149 -6.58 3.79 19.13
CA SER A 149 -5.85 5.04 19.31
C SER A 149 -5.24 5.10 20.70
N GLY A 150 -4.06 5.70 20.81
CA GLY A 150 -3.46 6.06 22.09
C GLY A 150 -3.75 7.52 22.43
N TYR A 151 -3.23 7.95 23.58
CA TYR A 151 -3.33 9.34 24.03
C TYR A 151 -1.93 9.87 24.32
N ASN A 152 -1.69 11.13 23.96
CA ASN A 152 -0.46 11.82 24.36
C ASN A 152 -0.52 12.24 25.84
N ALA A 153 0.56 12.84 26.35
CA ALA A 153 0.67 13.26 27.75
C ALA A 153 -0.36 14.31 28.18
N VAL A 154 -0.99 15.02 27.24
CA VAL A 154 -2.03 16.02 27.50
C VAL A 154 -3.44 15.48 27.23
N GLY A 155 -3.58 14.16 27.01
CA GLY A 155 -4.88 13.52 26.84
C GLY A 155 -5.50 13.65 25.45
N GLU A 156 -4.75 14.09 24.46
CA GLU A 156 -5.24 14.15 23.07
C GLU A 156 -5.04 12.80 22.38
N PRO A 157 -6.02 12.34 21.60
CA PRO A 157 -5.89 11.09 20.87
C PRO A 157 -4.78 11.17 19.81
N ILE A 158 -3.94 10.15 19.77
CA ILE A 158 -2.90 9.97 18.76
C ILE A 158 -3.14 8.69 17.99
N ALA A 159 -2.81 8.70 16.71
CA ALA A 159 -2.82 7.47 15.93
C ALA A 159 -1.65 6.58 16.35
N LEU A 160 -1.90 5.30 16.44
CA LEU A 160 -0.89 4.29 16.66
C LEU A 160 -0.60 3.55 15.35
N ASN A 161 0.65 3.19 15.14
CA ASN A 161 1.00 2.24 14.10
C ASN A 161 0.42 0.87 14.47
N PHE A 162 -0.46 0.33 13.66
CA PHE A 162 -1.14 -0.94 13.94
C PHE A 162 -0.18 -2.13 14.08
N SER A 163 1.00 -2.05 13.45
CA SER A 163 1.98 -3.14 13.47
C SER A 163 2.91 -3.08 14.67
N THR A 164 3.22 -1.89 15.18
CA THR A 164 4.19 -1.70 16.27
C THR A 164 3.54 -1.27 17.58
N GLY A 165 2.31 -0.77 17.54
CA GLY A 165 1.64 -0.17 18.70
C GLY A 165 2.24 1.17 19.15
N GLU A 166 3.27 1.67 18.46
CA GLU A 166 3.93 2.92 18.77
C GLU A 166 3.17 4.11 18.17
N PRO A 167 3.32 5.32 18.73
CA PRO A 167 2.76 6.52 18.14
C PRO A 167 3.17 6.68 16.69
N ASP A 168 2.20 6.93 15.83
CA ASP A 168 2.46 7.19 14.42
C ASP A 168 3.07 8.57 14.25
N THR A 169 4.40 8.61 14.11
CA THR A 169 5.18 9.84 13.94
C THR A 169 5.30 10.28 12.48
N ARG A 170 4.59 9.64 11.56
CA ARG A 170 4.58 10.05 10.16
C ARG A 170 4.07 11.49 10.06
N THR A 171 4.95 12.39 9.61
CA THR A 171 4.63 13.81 9.44
C THR A 171 3.72 14.08 8.25
N LEU A 172 3.64 13.12 7.33
CA LEU A 172 2.83 13.20 6.12
C LEU A 172 1.51 12.47 6.32
N ARG A 173 0.69 12.95 7.22
CA ARG A 173 -0.70 12.52 7.28
C ARG A 173 -1.43 13.12 6.10
N HIS A 174 -2.29 12.31 5.49
CA HIS A 174 -3.17 12.83 4.48
C HIS A 174 -3.97 14.01 5.06
N PRO A 175 -4.10 15.14 4.35
CA PRO A 175 -4.86 16.30 4.86
C PRO A 175 -6.30 15.93 5.23
N ASP A 176 -6.88 14.92 4.60
CA ASP A 176 -8.22 14.40 4.89
C ASP A 176 -8.21 13.26 5.94
N GLY A 177 -7.06 13.02 6.54
CA GLY A 177 -6.90 12.19 7.73
C GLY A 177 -7.26 10.72 7.54
N VAL A 178 -7.82 10.15 8.58
CA VAL A 178 -8.20 8.74 8.68
C VAL A 178 -9.20 8.27 7.61
N ILE A 179 -10.02 9.16 7.08
CA ILE A 179 -11.04 8.81 6.08
C ILE A 179 -10.40 8.24 4.82
N LEU A 180 -9.30 8.81 4.35
CA LEU A 180 -8.61 8.31 3.15
C LEU A 180 -7.67 7.13 3.43
N ASP A 181 -7.12 7.04 4.61
CA ASP A 181 -6.25 5.91 4.95
C ASP A 181 -7.07 4.65 5.33
N ILE A 182 -8.05 4.82 6.22
CA ILE A 182 -8.79 3.72 6.82
C ILE A 182 -10.21 3.59 6.25
N GLY A 183 -10.90 4.70 6.01
CA GLY A 183 -12.27 4.70 5.48
C GLY A 183 -12.40 4.01 4.13
N THR A 184 -11.33 3.98 3.34
CA THR A 184 -11.25 3.24 2.09
C THR A 184 -11.46 1.72 2.28
N HIS A 185 -11.11 1.15 3.44
CA HIS A 185 -11.41 -0.25 3.75
C HIS A 185 -12.91 -0.52 3.83
N VAL A 186 -13.65 0.37 4.50
CA VAL A 186 -15.11 0.25 4.61
C VAL A 186 -15.77 0.38 3.23
N LEU A 187 -15.33 1.36 2.42
CA LEU A 187 -15.85 1.55 1.07
C LEU A 187 -15.56 0.34 0.17
N ALA A 188 -14.37 -0.24 0.28
CA ALA A 188 -14.01 -1.44 -0.47
C ALA A 188 -14.91 -2.64 -0.08
N MET A 189 -15.16 -2.81 1.22
CA MET A 189 -16.06 -3.87 1.69
C MET A 189 -17.49 -3.67 1.18
N LEU A 190 -18.00 -2.45 1.22
CA LEU A 190 -19.34 -2.12 0.73
C LEU A 190 -19.48 -2.30 -0.79
N ARG A 191 -18.40 -2.13 -1.54
CA ARG A 191 -18.40 -2.34 -2.99
C ARG A 191 -18.47 -3.82 -3.38
N GLU A 192 -17.92 -4.71 -2.56
CA GLU A 192 -17.89 -6.15 -2.82
C GLU A 192 -19.18 -6.85 -2.31
N THR A 193 -20.02 -6.16 -1.58
CA THR A 193 -21.36 -6.65 -1.17
C THR A 193 -22.42 -6.25 -2.17
#